data_9ef03144601560fa1f07eddd4290316d
#
_entry.id   9ef03144601560fa1f07eddd4290316d
#
_cell.length_a   1.000
_cell.length_b   1.000
_cell.length_c   1.000
_cell.angle_alpha   90.00
_cell.angle_beta   90.00
_cell.angle_gamma   90.00
#
_symmetry.space_group_name_H-M   'P 1'
#
loop_
_entity.id
_entity.type
_entity.pdbx_description
1 polymer ?
#
loop_
_entity_poly.entity_id
_entity_poly.type
_entity_poly.pdbx_seq_one_letter_code
_entity_poly.pdbx_strand_id
1 'polypeptide(L)'
;WGLALAADEIDYLVNAFTLLGRNPTDVELMMFAQANSEHCRHKIFNAQFTIDGQAQDLSMFGMIRNTEKLNPQHTVIAYSDNASVMEGHQIERWMPEGYTNAPQYKAREELAHVLMKVETHNHPTAISPYPGASTGAGGEIRDEGATGRGSRPKSGLTGFSVSNLNLPGTNEPWEAVNFGKPEHIASPLQIMIEGPLGGAAFNNEFGRANLGGYFRVFEQTVGEGAGAIRRGYHKPIMIAGGIGTISSEQTKKIQFDAGTLLIQLGGPGMRIGMAGAAASSMAAGTNSAALDFDSVQRGNPEIERRAQEVINHCWGLGANNPILAIHDVGAGGISNAFPELVDGAGTGARFDLSKVPLEETGMAPKEIWCNE
;
A
#
# COMPACT_ATOMS: atom_id res chain seq x y z
N TRP A 1 -9.61 -9.41 18.75
CA TRP A 1 -9.85 -9.11 17.34
C TRP A 1 -8.71 -8.27 16.71
N GLY A 2 -7.74 -7.78 17.50
CA GLY A 2 -6.62 -7.00 16.97
C GLY A 2 -6.99 -5.64 16.39
N LEU A 3 -7.99 -4.97 16.96
CA LEU A 3 -8.52 -3.71 16.40
C LEU A 3 -7.59 -2.50 16.58
N ALA A 4 -6.60 -2.59 17.47
CA ALA A 4 -5.60 -1.54 17.70
C ALA A 4 -6.19 -0.12 17.98
N LEU A 5 -7.36 -0.05 18.63
CA LEU A 5 -8.03 1.20 18.93
C LEU A 5 -7.33 1.98 20.05
N ALA A 6 -7.18 3.27 19.88
CA ALA A 6 -6.73 4.19 20.91
C ALA A 6 -7.88 4.54 21.89
N ALA A 7 -7.54 5.06 23.07
CA ALA A 7 -8.55 5.36 24.10
C ALA A 7 -9.60 6.40 23.65
N ASP A 8 -9.16 7.44 22.96
CA ASP A 8 -10.03 8.47 22.38
C ASP A 8 -10.94 7.94 21.26
N GLU A 9 -10.49 6.95 20.51
CA GLU A 9 -11.29 6.26 19.48
C GLU A 9 -12.38 5.39 20.11
N ILE A 10 -12.09 4.75 21.24
CA ILE A 10 -13.09 4.01 22.01
C ILE A 10 -14.17 4.96 22.53
N ASP A 11 -13.78 6.10 23.11
CA ASP A 11 -14.70 7.11 23.59
C ASP A 11 -15.58 7.68 22.46
N TYR A 12 -14.99 7.92 21.29
CA TYR A 12 -15.71 8.34 20.09
C TYR A 12 -16.78 7.31 19.69
N LEU A 13 -16.40 6.02 19.59
CA LEU A 13 -17.32 4.94 19.23
C LEU A 13 -18.46 4.79 20.24
N VAL A 14 -18.15 4.84 21.53
CA VAL A 14 -19.17 4.77 22.61
C VAL A 14 -20.17 5.91 22.45
N ASN A 15 -19.71 7.14 22.24
CA ASN A 15 -20.59 8.29 22.05
C ASN A 15 -21.42 8.18 20.77
N ALA A 16 -20.80 7.81 19.64
CA ALA A 16 -21.48 7.70 18.35
C ALA A 16 -22.60 6.63 18.40
N PHE A 17 -22.33 5.43 18.92
CA PHE A 17 -23.32 4.36 19.00
C PHE A 17 -24.37 4.58 20.10
N THR A 18 -24.03 5.33 21.16
CA THR A 18 -25.03 5.80 22.13
C THR A 18 -26.04 6.74 21.47
N LEU A 19 -25.59 7.68 20.63
CA LEU A 19 -26.47 8.57 19.87
C LEU A 19 -27.35 7.81 18.86
N LEU A 20 -26.82 6.73 18.29
CA LEU A 20 -27.57 5.85 17.39
C LEU A 20 -28.56 4.93 18.12
N GLY A 21 -28.50 4.84 19.45
CA GLY A 21 -29.38 4.00 20.28
C GLY A 21 -29.18 2.49 20.07
N ARG A 22 -28.01 2.05 19.61
CA ARG A 22 -27.68 0.65 19.40
C ARG A 22 -26.19 0.38 19.61
N ASN A 23 -25.83 -0.88 19.76
CA ASN A 23 -24.43 -1.31 19.74
C ASN A 23 -23.87 -1.38 18.30
N PRO A 24 -22.55 -1.23 18.13
CA PRO A 24 -21.90 -1.51 16.85
C PRO A 24 -21.97 -3.00 16.50
N THR A 25 -21.99 -3.29 15.22
CA THR A 25 -21.74 -4.64 14.70
C THR A 25 -20.24 -4.92 14.66
N ASP A 26 -19.87 -6.18 14.51
CA ASP A 26 -18.47 -6.58 14.32
C ASP A 26 -17.88 -6.05 13.00
N VAL A 27 -18.69 -5.94 11.95
CA VAL A 27 -18.32 -5.33 10.67
C VAL A 27 -17.96 -3.85 10.85
N GLU A 28 -18.80 -3.09 11.55
CA GLU A 28 -18.57 -1.66 11.80
C GLU A 28 -17.31 -1.42 12.64
N LEU A 29 -17.08 -2.25 13.66
CA LEU A 29 -15.86 -2.14 14.47
C LEU A 29 -14.60 -2.46 13.67
N MET A 30 -14.62 -3.52 12.87
CA MET A 30 -13.48 -3.90 12.03
C MET A 30 -13.22 -2.83 10.96
N MET A 31 -14.25 -2.37 10.26
CA MET A 31 -14.13 -1.32 9.25
C MET A 31 -13.57 -0.02 9.87
N PHE A 32 -14.06 0.40 11.03
CA PHE A 32 -13.54 1.58 11.72
C PHE A 32 -12.06 1.41 12.08
N ALA A 33 -11.68 0.25 12.65
CA ALA A 33 -10.31 -0.04 13.02
C ALA A 33 -9.35 -0.01 11.82
N GLN A 34 -9.77 -0.55 10.68
CA GLN A 34 -8.98 -0.56 9.45
C GLN A 34 -8.86 0.85 8.85
N ALA A 35 -9.98 1.53 8.64
CA ALA A 35 -10.01 2.86 8.02
C ALA A 35 -9.32 3.93 8.89
N ASN A 36 -9.40 3.81 10.22
CA ASN A 36 -8.85 4.78 11.17
C ASN A 36 -7.48 4.36 11.74
N SER A 37 -6.85 3.34 11.17
CA SER A 37 -5.56 2.82 11.62
C SER A 37 -4.41 3.82 11.39
N GLU A 38 -3.30 3.59 12.09
CA GLU A 38 -2.02 4.29 11.84
C GLU A 38 -1.19 3.62 10.74
N HIS A 39 -1.81 2.88 9.84
CA HIS A 39 -1.11 2.16 8.76
C HIS A 39 -0.18 3.07 7.97
N CYS A 40 -0.67 4.22 7.50
CA CYS A 40 0.12 5.23 6.78
C CYS A 40 0.64 6.36 7.68
N ARG A 41 0.54 6.22 9.00
CA ARG A 41 1.00 7.22 9.99
C ARG A 41 0.40 8.63 9.79
N HIS A 42 -0.81 8.74 9.23
CA HIS A 42 -1.44 10.01 8.91
C HIS A 42 -1.62 10.91 10.14
N LYS A 43 -2.01 10.34 11.28
CA LYS A 43 -2.19 11.11 12.54
C LYS A 43 -0.86 11.72 13.00
N ILE A 44 0.23 10.91 13.01
CA ILE A 44 1.57 11.36 13.39
C ILE A 44 2.09 12.40 12.41
N PHE A 45 1.99 12.15 11.11
CA PHE A 45 2.50 13.07 10.08
C PHE A 45 1.70 14.38 9.99
N ASN A 46 0.41 14.38 10.37
CA ASN A 46 -0.41 15.58 10.47
C ASN A 46 -0.34 16.28 11.86
N ALA A 47 0.27 15.64 12.86
CA ALA A 47 0.37 16.19 14.20
C ALA A 47 1.17 17.50 14.22
N GLN A 48 0.87 18.35 15.17
CA GLN A 48 1.67 19.53 15.48
C GLN A 48 2.90 19.11 16.31
N PHE A 49 4.08 19.40 15.80
CA PHE A 49 5.34 19.03 16.43
C PHE A 49 5.84 20.14 17.34
N THR A 50 6.35 19.76 18.52
CA THR A 50 7.15 20.60 19.39
C THR A 50 8.56 20.01 19.45
N ILE A 51 9.57 20.75 18.97
CA ILE A 51 10.97 20.31 18.93
C ILE A 51 11.76 21.19 19.89
N ASP A 52 12.41 20.58 20.87
CA ASP A 52 13.18 21.26 21.92
C ASP A 52 12.39 22.40 22.61
N GLY A 53 11.10 22.16 22.88
CA GLY A 53 10.19 23.12 23.52
C GLY A 53 9.62 24.18 22.58
N GLN A 54 9.97 24.16 21.27
CA GLN A 54 9.45 25.12 20.30
C GLN A 54 8.40 24.44 19.40
N ALA A 55 7.18 24.99 19.36
CA ALA A 55 6.14 24.55 18.44
C ALA A 55 6.58 24.85 16.99
N GLN A 56 6.36 23.88 16.10
CA GLN A 56 6.64 24.04 14.68
C GLN A 56 5.40 24.58 13.96
N ASP A 57 5.61 25.43 12.97
CA ASP A 57 4.51 26.03 12.19
C ASP A 57 3.82 25.03 11.25
N LEU A 58 4.52 23.98 10.83
CA LEU A 58 4.04 22.98 9.90
C LEU A 58 4.10 21.59 10.51
N SER A 59 3.09 20.76 10.22
CA SER A 59 3.18 19.31 10.39
C SER A 59 4.22 18.72 9.42
N MET A 60 4.60 17.45 9.60
CA MET A 60 5.50 16.78 8.64
C MET A 60 4.91 16.73 7.23
N PHE A 61 3.62 16.44 7.08
CA PHE A 61 2.96 16.54 5.77
C PHE A 61 2.96 17.96 5.22
N GLY A 62 2.80 18.97 6.09
CA GLY A 62 2.92 20.37 5.70
C GLY A 62 4.31 20.72 5.15
N MET A 63 5.37 20.19 5.78
CA MET A 63 6.75 20.36 5.32
C MET A 63 6.99 19.68 3.98
N ILE A 64 6.49 18.46 3.79
CA ILE A 64 6.62 17.70 2.53
C ILE A 64 5.89 18.45 1.40
N ARG A 65 4.63 18.84 1.63
CA ARG A 65 3.82 19.58 0.63
C ARG A 65 4.40 20.96 0.30
N ASN A 66 5.16 21.56 1.20
CA ASN A 66 5.81 22.83 0.95
C ASN A 66 6.83 22.75 -0.20
N THR A 67 7.46 21.60 -0.41
CA THR A 67 8.37 21.40 -1.55
C THR A 67 7.62 21.56 -2.88
N GLU A 68 6.46 20.93 -3.03
CA GLU A 68 5.62 21.07 -4.21
C GLU A 68 5.07 22.49 -4.35
N LYS A 69 4.64 23.10 -3.25
CA LYS A 69 4.15 24.49 -3.27
C LYS A 69 5.18 25.50 -3.77
N LEU A 70 6.44 25.28 -3.41
CA LEU A 70 7.55 26.18 -3.81
C LEU A 70 8.07 25.89 -5.21
N ASN A 71 7.95 24.67 -5.70
CA ASN A 71 8.47 24.27 -6.99
C ASN A 71 7.53 23.25 -7.69
N PRO A 72 6.36 23.70 -8.17
CA PRO A 72 5.36 22.83 -8.81
C PRO A 72 5.68 22.53 -10.29
N GLN A 73 6.84 22.93 -10.80
CA GLN A 73 7.21 22.76 -12.20
C GLN A 73 7.29 21.27 -12.55
N HIS A 74 6.65 20.93 -13.68
CA HIS A 74 6.60 19.56 -14.21
C HIS A 74 5.83 18.54 -13.38
N THR A 75 5.11 18.96 -12.34
CA THR A 75 4.19 18.10 -11.62
C THR A 75 2.81 18.11 -12.27
N VAL A 76 2.28 16.93 -12.61
CA VAL A 76 0.93 16.75 -13.14
C VAL A 76 -0.03 16.34 -12.04
N ILE A 77 0.37 15.42 -11.18
CA ILE A 77 -0.39 14.97 -10.00
C ILE A 77 0.54 14.83 -8.81
N ALA A 78 0.17 15.47 -7.69
CA ALA A 78 0.79 15.29 -6.39
C ALA A 78 -0.28 15.24 -5.30
N TYR A 79 -0.17 14.29 -4.36
CA TYR A 79 -1.00 14.13 -3.14
C TYR A 79 -2.51 13.96 -3.35
N SER A 80 -2.95 13.61 -4.53
CA SER A 80 -4.37 13.51 -4.87
C SER A 80 -4.80 12.21 -5.57
N ASP A 81 -3.88 11.28 -5.76
CA ASP A 81 -4.14 9.96 -6.33
C ASP A 81 -3.14 8.93 -5.75
N ASN A 82 -3.26 7.67 -6.13
CA ASN A 82 -2.46 6.56 -5.61
C ASN A 82 -0.96 6.71 -5.92
N ALA A 83 -0.61 7.37 -7.01
CA ALA A 83 0.77 7.64 -7.38
C ALA A 83 0.97 9.10 -7.84
N SER A 84 2.20 9.59 -7.78
CA SER A 84 2.57 10.89 -8.35
C SER A 84 2.80 10.78 -9.85
N VAL A 85 2.48 11.87 -10.58
CA VAL A 85 2.68 11.95 -12.02
C VAL A 85 3.48 13.21 -12.35
N MET A 86 4.56 13.03 -13.08
CA MET A 86 5.41 14.10 -13.62
C MET A 86 5.22 14.23 -15.13
N GLU A 87 5.44 15.43 -15.65
CA GLU A 87 5.44 15.66 -17.10
C GLU A 87 6.42 14.73 -17.81
N GLY A 88 5.96 14.14 -18.89
CA GLY A 88 6.76 13.33 -19.79
C GLY A 88 6.85 13.97 -21.17
N HIS A 89 6.93 13.14 -22.20
CA HIS A 89 7.20 13.57 -23.55
C HIS A 89 6.23 12.95 -24.56
N GLN A 90 6.17 13.55 -25.75
CA GLN A 90 5.57 12.89 -26.92
C GLN A 90 6.40 11.65 -27.24
N ILE A 91 5.72 10.52 -27.31
CA ILE A 91 6.32 9.24 -27.67
C ILE A 91 5.49 8.54 -28.74
N GLU A 92 6.13 7.64 -29.46
CA GLU A 92 5.45 6.65 -30.29
C GLU A 92 5.36 5.34 -29.50
N ARG A 93 4.13 4.89 -29.27
CA ARG A 93 3.87 3.65 -28.54
C ARG A 93 3.36 2.56 -29.47
N TRP A 94 4.06 1.46 -29.49
CA TRP A 94 3.63 0.25 -30.20
C TRP A 94 2.66 -0.54 -29.33
N MET A 95 1.42 -0.69 -29.78
CA MET A 95 0.37 -1.34 -29.01
C MET A 95 -0.72 -1.96 -29.89
N PRO A 96 -1.49 -2.96 -29.37
CA PRO A 96 -2.61 -3.52 -30.09
C PRO A 96 -3.75 -2.51 -30.25
N GLU A 97 -4.37 -2.47 -31.40
CA GLU A 97 -5.52 -1.63 -31.69
C GLU A 97 -6.80 -2.45 -31.81
N GLY A 98 -7.82 -2.07 -31.02
CA GLY A 98 -9.17 -2.65 -31.07
C GLY A 98 -9.39 -3.92 -30.24
N TYR A 99 -10.65 -4.37 -30.22
CA TYR A 99 -11.13 -5.55 -29.48
C TYR A 99 -11.35 -6.79 -30.35
N THR A 100 -10.77 -6.85 -31.52
CA THR A 100 -10.94 -7.99 -32.41
C THR A 100 -10.17 -9.22 -31.90
N ASN A 101 -10.57 -10.42 -32.35
CA ASN A 101 -9.87 -11.67 -32.02
C ASN A 101 -8.40 -11.69 -32.47
N ALA A 102 -8.00 -10.79 -33.34
CA ALA A 102 -6.64 -10.64 -33.85
C ALA A 102 -6.29 -9.14 -33.96
N PRO A 103 -6.13 -8.43 -32.83
CA PRO A 103 -5.77 -7.03 -32.87
C PRO A 103 -4.39 -6.86 -33.53
N GLN A 104 -4.28 -5.89 -34.41
CA GLN A 104 -3.00 -5.56 -35.04
C GLN A 104 -2.24 -4.58 -34.14
N TYR A 105 -0.93 -4.79 -34.00
CA TYR A 105 -0.06 -3.81 -33.37
C TYR A 105 0.20 -2.64 -34.32
N LYS A 106 0.03 -1.44 -33.81
CA LYS A 106 0.31 -0.21 -34.54
C LYS A 106 1.07 0.78 -33.67
N ALA A 107 1.83 1.63 -34.33
CA ALA A 107 2.41 2.81 -33.69
C ALA A 107 1.32 3.86 -33.44
N ARG A 108 1.31 4.40 -32.24
CA ARG A 108 0.41 5.48 -31.81
C ARG A 108 1.22 6.55 -31.11
N GLU A 109 1.08 7.78 -31.58
CA GLU A 109 1.65 8.94 -30.88
C GLU A 109 0.79 9.32 -29.68
N GLU A 110 1.44 9.60 -28.55
CA GLU A 110 0.79 10.09 -27.34
C GLU A 110 1.73 10.96 -26.50
N LEU A 111 1.17 11.88 -25.75
CA LEU A 111 1.88 12.52 -24.62
C LEU A 111 1.81 11.56 -23.42
N ALA A 112 2.92 10.90 -23.13
CA ALA A 112 3.05 9.99 -22.01
C ALA A 112 3.77 10.66 -20.85
N HIS A 113 3.12 10.70 -19.70
CA HIS A 113 3.68 11.17 -18.44
C HIS A 113 4.39 10.04 -17.70
N VAL A 114 5.31 10.41 -16.80
CA VAL A 114 6.03 9.47 -15.91
C VAL A 114 5.28 9.38 -14.60
N LEU A 115 4.96 8.18 -14.21
CA LEU A 115 4.29 7.87 -12.96
C LEU A 115 5.29 7.22 -12.00
N MET A 116 5.23 7.59 -10.73
CA MET A 116 6.09 7.05 -9.67
C MET A 116 5.29 6.77 -8.41
N LYS A 117 5.50 5.59 -7.85
CA LYS A 117 4.96 5.17 -6.56
C LYS A 117 6.07 4.63 -5.68
N VAL A 118 6.02 4.96 -4.40
CA VAL A 118 6.87 4.36 -3.36
C VAL A 118 6.02 4.19 -2.11
N GLU A 119 6.08 3.01 -1.53
CA GLU A 119 5.45 2.71 -0.23
C GLU A 119 6.32 1.83 0.65
N THR A 120 6.01 1.76 1.94
CA THR A 120 6.67 0.87 2.87
C THR A 120 5.77 -0.32 3.21
N HIS A 121 6.34 -1.51 3.29
CA HIS A 121 5.65 -2.74 3.69
C HIS A 121 6.40 -3.43 4.83
N ASN A 122 6.51 -2.71 5.95
CA ASN A 122 7.42 -3.02 7.05
C ASN A 122 6.96 -4.20 7.90
N HIS A 123 5.71 -4.16 8.38
CA HIS A 123 5.16 -5.15 9.30
C HIS A 123 5.09 -6.56 8.68
N PRO A 124 4.50 -6.76 7.51
CA PRO A 124 4.47 -8.09 6.89
C PRO A 124 5.87 -8.64 6.59
N THR A 125 6.81 -7.78 6.19
CA THR A 125 8.21 -8.16 5.95
C THR A 125 8.91 -8.58 7.25
N ALA A 126 8.59 -7.95 8.38
CA ALA A 126 9.13 -8.34 9.68
C ALA A 126 8.62 -9.72 10.13
N ILE A 127 7.38 -10.05 9.83
CA ILE A 127 6.73 -11.31 10.24
C ILE A 127 7.13 -12.47 9.32
N SER A 128 7.03 -12.24 8.01
CA SER A 128 7.30 -13.26 7.00
C SER A 128 8.01 -12.60 5.80
N PRO A 129 9.35 -12.54 5.78
CA PRO A 129 10.09 -11.67 4.87
C PRO A 129 9.80 -11.88 3.39
N TYR A 130 9.78 -13.14 2.91
CA TYR A 130 9.51 -13.44 1.51
C TYR A 130 8.07 -13.06 1.11
N PRO A 131 6.99 -13.56 1.74
CA PRO A 131 5.63 -13.17 1.38
C PRO A 131 5.37 -11.68 1.63
N GLY A 132 5.89 -11.14 2.72
CA GLY A 132 5.70 -9.73 3.08
C GLY A 132 6.31 -8.76 2.05
N ALA A 133 7.54 -9.00 1.60
CA ALA A 133 8.15 -8.19 0.56
C ALA A 133 7.53 -8.44 -0.82
N SER A 134 7.11 -9.66 -1.09
CA SER A 134 6.38 -10.02 -2.31
C SER A 134 5.09 -9.21 -2.44
N THR A 135 4.26 -9.22 -1.41
CA THR A 135 2.99 -8.48 -1.42
C THR A 135 3.18 -6.96 -1.33
N GLY A 136 4.29 -6.49 -0.75
CA GLY A 136 4.69 -5.09 -0.83
C GLY A 136 4.92 -4.63 -2.27
N ALA A 137 5.62 -5.44 -3.07
CA ALA A 137 5.78 -5.18 -4.51
C ALA A 137 4.43 -5.22 -5.25
N GLY A 138 3.54 -6.16 -4.89
CA GLY A 138 2.18 -6.23 -5.44
C GLY A 138 1.34 -4.99 -5.11
N GLY A 139 1.37 -4.52 -3.87
CA GLY A 139 0.67 -3.30 -3.45
C GLY A 139 1.11 -2.08 -4.25
N GLU A 140 2.38 -1.93 -4.42
CA GLU A 140 2.96 -0.84 -5.21
C GLU A 140 2.51 -0.89 -6.69
N ILE A 141 2.46 -2.09 -7.30
CA ILE A 141 1.96 -2.28 -8.67
C ILE A 141 0.47 -1.92 -8.78
N ARG A 142 -0.35 -2.31 -7.80
CA ARG A 142 -1.79 -1.98 -7.78
C ARG A 142 -2.01 -0.48 -7.76
N ASP A 143 -1.29 0.22 -6.91
CA ASP A 143 -1.37 1.68 -6.82
C ASP A 143 -0.97 2.37 -8.12
N GLU A 144 0.12 1.92 -8.75
CA GLU A 144 0.47 2.41 -10.08
C GLU A 144 -0.68 2.17 -11.07
N GLY A 145 -1.15 0.92 -11.17
CA GLY A 145 -2.21 0.53 -12.12
C GLY A 145 -3.53 1.27 -11.90
N ALA A 146 -3.85 1.63 -10.65
CA ALA A 146 -5.08 2.32 -10.26
C ALA A 146 -4.98 3.85 -10.31
N THR A 147 -3.88 4.42 -10.77
CA THR A 147 -3.73 5.86 -10.91
C THR A 147 -4.51 6.40 -12.12
N GLY A 148 -5.23 7.49 -11.92
CA GLY A 148 -6.07 8.10 -12.94
C GLY A 148 -7.18 7.16 -13.42
N ARG A 149 -7.21 6.87 -14.71
CA ARG A 149 -8.12 5.91 -15.37
C ARG A 149 -7.38 4.67 -15.86
N GLY A 150 -6.27 4.36 -15.20
CA GLY A 150 -5.36 3.27 -15.49
C GLY A 150 -4.02 3.74 -16.05
N SER A 151 -2.98 3.08 -15.64
CA SER A 151 -1.60 3.32 -16.05
C SER A 151 -0.88 2.02 -16.40
N ARG A 152 0.39 2.12 -16.77
CA ARG A 152 1.22 0.97 -17.15
C ARG A 152 2.49 0.91 -16.30
N PRO A 153 2.52 0.09 -15.24
CA PRO A 153 3.73 -0.21 -14.47
C PRO A 153 4.84 -0.78 -15.37
N LYS A 154 6.07 -0.27 -15.23
CA LYS A 154 7.18 -0.62 -16.11
C LYS A 154 8.37 -1.26 -15.41
N SER A 155 8.74 -0.74 -14.25
CA SER A 155 9.89 -1.23 -13.51
C SER A 155 9.69 -1.00 -12.04
N GLY A 156 10.02 -1.99 -11.23
CA GLY A 156 9.98 -1.92 -9.77
C GLY A 156 11.36 -1.85 -9.16
N LEU A 157 11.39 -1.49 -7.89
CA LEU A 157 12.57 -1.59 -7.03
C LEU A 157 12.16 -2.02 -5.63
N THR A 158 13.11 -2.59 -4.88
CA THR A 158 12.93 -2.87 -3.46
C THR A 158 14.14 -2.39 -2.66
N GLY A 159 13.90 -1.86 -1.47
CA GLY A 159 14.94 -1.39 -0.57
C GLY A 159 14.69 -1.87 0.86
N PHE A 160 15.76 -2.14 1.60
CA PHE A 160 15.68 -2.68 2.96
C PHE A 160 16.59 -1.93 3.90
N SER A 161 16.06 -1.60 5.09
CA SER A 161 16.84 -1.12 6.23
C SER A 161 16.53 -1.98 7.45
N VAL A 162 17.55 -2.52 8.08
CA VAL A 162 17.44 -3.40 9.25
C VAL A 162 18.45 -2.99 10.32
N SER A 163 18.31 -3.50 11.54
CA SER A 163 19.32 -3.41 12.59
C SER A 163 20.50 -4.36 12.31
N ASN A 164 21.43 -4.49 13.24
CA ASN A 164 22.62 -5.31 13.09
C ASN A 164 22.32 -6.73 12.64
N LEU A 165 23.10 -7.22 11.68
CA LEU A 165 22.87 -8.53 11.05
C LEU A 165 23.26 -9.70 11.96
N ASN A 166 24.25 -9.52 12.82
CA ASN A 166 24.83 -10.56 13.65
C ASN A 166 25.19 -11.81 12.81
N LEU A 167 26.03 -11.62 11.80
CA LEU A 167 26.42 -12.69 10.87
C LEU A 167 27.06 -13.86 11.61
N PRO A 168 26.64 -15.11 11.37
CA PRO A 168 27.25 -16.27 11.99
C PRO A 168 28.76 -16.36 11.70
N GLY A 169 29.55 -16.52 12.76
CA GLY A 169 31.00 -16.66 12.64
C GLY A 169 31.78 -15.34 12.53
N THR A 170 31.11 -14.19 12.63
CA THR A 170 31.78 -12.88 12.73
C THR A 170 31.59 -12.26 14.12
N ASN A 171 32.47 -11.34 14.46
CA ASN A 171 32.39 -10.51 15.67
C ASN A 171 32.69 -9.06 15.26
N GLU A 172 31.67 -8.41 14.76
CA GLU A 172 31.81 -7.01 14.34
C GLU A 172 31.84 -6.10 15.58
N PRO A 173 32.77 -5.15 15.68
CA PRO A 173 32.92 -4.30 16.87
C PRO A 173 31.70 -3.43 17.17
N TRP A 174 30.88 -3.11 16.16
CA TRP A 174 29.63 -2.37 16.33
C TRP A 174 28.44 -3.26 16.75
N GLU A 175 28.58 -4.57 16.73
CA GLU A 175 27.57 -5.55 17.11
C GLU A 175 27.76 -6.12 18.54
N ALA A 176 28.49 -5.39 19.39
CA ALA A 176 28.85 -5.82 20.73
C ALA A 176 27.62 -6.05 21.67
N VAL A 177 26.50 -5.42 21.38
CA VAL A 177 25.26 -5.55 22.16
C VAL A 177 24.16 -6.16 21.30
N ASN A 178 23.62 -7.29 21.71
CA ASN A 178 22.46 -7.91 21.09
C ASN A 178 21.25 -7.76 22.03
N PHE A 179 20.23 -7.02 21.59
CA PHE A 179 18.99 -6.82 22.35
C PHE A 179 17.99 -7.97 22.18
N GLY A 180 18.28 -8.93 21.31
CA GLY A 180 17.32 -9.94 20.91
C GLY A 180 16.20 -9.39 20.02
N LYS A 181 15.16 -10.18 19.87
CA LYS A 181 13.95 -9.84 19.11
C LYS A 181 12.77 -10.64 19.63
N PRO A 182 11.52 -10.22 19.39
CA PRO A 182 10.36 -11.10 19.60
C PRO A 182 10.50 -12.40 18.81
N GLU A 183 10.04 -13.50 19.37
CA GLU A 183 10.28 -14.84 18.82
C GLU A 183 9.74 -15.00 17.38
N HIS A 184 8.54 -14.47 17.13
CA HIS A 184 7.83 -14.58 15.84
C HIS A 184 8.23 -13.52 14.81
N ILE A 185 9.16 -12.63 15.13
CA ILE A 185 9.71 -11.65 14.17
C ILE A 185 10.99 -12.22 13.58
N ALA A 186 11.13 -12.12 12.26
CA ALA A 186 12.32 -12.57 11.53
C ALA A 186 13.58 -11.77 11.96
N SER A 187 14.74 -12.41 11.90
CA SER A 187 16.00 -11.73 12.18
C SER A 187 16.35 -10.74 11.07
N PRO A 188 17.15 -9.69 11.36
CA PRO A 188 17.65 -8.77 10.34
C PRO A 188 18.33 -9.49 9.17
N LEU A 189 19.11 -10.50 9.44
CA LEU A 189 19.77 -11.32 8.42
C LEU A 189 18.77 -12.07 7.55
N GLN A 190 17.76 -12.70 8.16
CA GLN A 190 16.72 -13.42 7.42
C GLN A 190 15.94 -12.45 6.50
N ILE A 191 15.59 -11.27 6.99
CA ILE A 191 14.92 -10.24 6.18
C ILE A 191 15.77 -9.85 4.98
N MET A 192 17.07 -9.64 5.17
CA MET A 192 17.99 -9.27 4.08
C MET A 192 18.22 -10.38 3.05
N ILE A 193 18.00 -11.64 3.42
CA ILE A 193 18.11 -12.78 2.50
C ILE A 193 16.78 -13.01 1.77
N GLU A 194 15.68 -13.13 2.49
CA GLU A 194 14.41 -13.57 1.94
C GLU A 194 13.58 -12.43 1.34
N GLY A 195 13.63 -11.23 1.93
CA GLY A 195 12.84 -10.08 1.47
C GLY A 195 13.12 -9.70 0.02
N PRO A 196 14.37 -9.52 -0.40
CA PRO A 196 14.72 -9.21 -1.80
C PRO A 196 14.26 -10.27 -2.78
N LEU A 197 14.31 -11.54 -2.39
CA LEU A 197 13.84 -12.65 -3.22
C LEU A 197 12.31 -12.58 -3.42
N GLY A 198 11.56 -12.26 -2.36
CA GLY A 198 10.11 -12.09 -2.45
C GLY A 198 9.69 -10.97 -3.39
N GLY A 199 10.27 -9.78 -3.23
CA GLY A 199 10.00 -8.65 -4.11
C GLY A 199 10.40 -8.90 -5.56
N ALA A 200 11.56 -9.52 -5.79
CA ALA A 200 12.02 -9.88 -7.12
C ALA A 200 11.12 -10.93 -7.80
N ALA A 201 10.68 -11.95 -7.05
CA ALA A 201 9.81 -12.99 -7.56
C ALA A 201 8.47 -12.43 -8.02
N PHE A 202 7.84 -11.56 -7.22
CA PHE A 202 6.57 -10.93 -7.59
C PHE A 202 6.69 -10.12 -8.89
N ASN A 203 7.70 -9.26 -8.97
CA ASN A 203 7.95 -8.46 -10.17
C ASN A 203 8.21 -9.34 -11.41
N ASN A 204 8.99 -10.41 -11.25
CA ASN A 204 9.31 -11.34 -12.34
C ASN A 204 8.06 -12.07 -12.86
N GLU A 205 7.21 -12.59 -11.98
CA GLU A 205 5.98 -13.27 -12.38
C GLU A 205 4.94 -12.29 -12.95
N PHE A 206 4.83 -11.08 -12.38
CA PHE A 206 4.01 -10.02 -12.97
C PHE A 206 4.50 -9.62 -14.36
N GLY A 207 5.79 -9.75 -14.64
CA GLY A 207 6.39 -9.47 -15.95
C GLY A 207 6.88 -8.04 -16.11
N ARG A 208 7.47 -7.45 -15.05
CA ARG A 208 8.24 -6.20 -15.12
C ARG A 208 9.63 -6.39 -14.51
N ALA A 209 10.58 -5.57 -14.92
CA ALA A 209 11.92 -5.57 -14.33
C ALA A 209 11.86 -5.16 -12.84
N ASN A 210 12.64 -5.81 -11.99
CA ASN A 210 12.90 -5.38 -10.62
C ASN A 210 14.33 -4.88 -10.50
N LEU A 211 14.49 -3.60 -10.19
CA LEU A 211 15.79 -2.98 -9.94
C LEU A 211 16.17 -3.17 -8.48
N GLY A 212 17.47 -3.28 -8.18
CA GLY A 212 17.96 -3.66 -6.87
C GLY A 212 17.60 -2.69 -5.74
N GLY A 213 17.49 -1.43 -5.90
CA GLY A 213 17.24 -0.48 -4.81
C GLY A 213 18.42 -0.36 -3.85
N TYR A 214 18.21 -0.60 -2.56
CA TYR A 214 19.27 -0.47 -1.56
C TYR A 214 19.17 -1.50 -0.42
N PHE A 215 20.30 -1.73 0.26
CA PHE A 215 20.40 -2.57 1.46
C PHE A 215 21.19 -1.79 2.51
N ARG A 216 20.57 -1.55 3.69
CA ARG A 216 21.18 -0.75 4.75
C ARG A 216 21.04 -1.43 6.11
N VAL A 217 22.14 -1.37 6.87
CA VAL A 217 22.17 -1.75 8.28
C VAL A 217 22.47 -0.50 9.07
N PHE A 218 21.67 -0.23 10.10
CA PHE A 218 21.94 0.89 10.99
C PHE A 218 21.50 0.56 12.40
N GLU A 219 22.45 0.66 13.33
CA GLU A 219 22.20 0.60 14.75
C GLU A 219 23.36 1.29 15.49
N GLN A 220 23.06 2.33 16.25
CA GLN A 220 24.09 3.05 17.01
C GLN A 220 23.55 3.61 18.31
N THR A 221 24.46 3.87 19.25
CA THR A 221 24.16 4.62 20.47
C THR A 221 24.22 6.11 20.19
N VAL A 222 23.17 6.85 20.56
CA VAL A 222 23.06 8.30 20.44
C VAL A 222 22.98 8.90 21.85
N GLY A 223 23.75 9.97 22.08
CA GLY A 223 23.89 10.60 23.41
C GLY A 223 24.97 9.94 24.26
N GLU A 224 25.17 10.45 25.46
CA GLU A 224 26.20 10.03 26.39
C GLU A 224 25.63 9.75 27.80
N GLY A 225 26.33 8.93 28.59
CA GLY A 225 25.98 8.64 29.99
C GLY A 225 24.61 7.99 30.15
N ALA A 226 23.89 8.37 31.23
CA ALA A 226 22.56 7.81 31.53
C ALA A 226 21.46 8.19 30.55
N GLY A 227 21.69 9.17 29.68
CA GLY A 227 20.78 9.60 28.61
C GLY A 227 21.05 8.95 27.26
N ALA A 228 22.03 8.05 27.17
CA ALA A 228 22.34 7.34 25.95
C ALA A 228 21.19 6.43 25.49
N ILE A 229 20.79 6.53 24.24
CA ILE A 229 19.72 5.75 23.65
C ILE A 229 20.29 4.94 22.47
N ARG A 230 20.00 3.64 22.41
CA ARG A 230 20.29 2.83 21.24
C ARG A 230 19.20 3.02 20.20
N ARG A 231 19.59 3.39 18.99
CA ARG A 231 18.69 3.58 17.85
C ARG A 231 19.06 2.64 16.73
N GLY A 232 18.06 2.04 16.08
CA GLY A 232 18.24 1.13 14.97
C GLY A 232 16.91 0.78 14.31
N TYR A 233 16.96 0.09 13.19
CA TYR A 233 15.75 -0.40 12.50
C TYR A 233 15.32 -1.75 13.05
N HIS A 234 14.96 -1.81 14.35
CA HIS A 234 14.47 -3.03 15.01
C HIS A 234 13.08 -3.44 14.47
N LYS A 235 12.22 -2.49 14.12
CA LYS A 235 11.18 -2.70 13.13
C LYS A 235 11.80 -2.35 11.77
N PRO A 236 11.92 -3.31 10.84
CA PRO A 236 12.60 -3.06 9.58
C PRO A 236 11.84 -2.06 8.72
N ILE A 237 12.54 -1.44 7.79
CA ILE A 237 11.93 -0.75 6.67
C ILE A 237 12.09 -1.63 5.44
N MET A 238 10.99 -1.94 4.77
CA MET A 238 10.94 -2.47 3.42
C MET A 238 10.27 -1.44 2.54
N ILE A 239 10.95 -1.02 1.49
CA ILE A 239 10.40 -0.12 0.47
C ILE A 239 10.14 -0.92 -0.78
N ALA A 240 8.91 -0.81 -1.29
CA ALA A 240 8.54 -1.17 -2.65
C ALA A 240 8.31 0.13 -3.43
N GLY A 241 8.94 0.24 -4.59
CA GLY A 241 8.79 1.40 -5.45
C GLY A 241 8.74 1.01 -6.91
N GLY A 242 8.21 1.90 -7.74
CA GLY A 242 8.10 1.67 -9.16
C GLY A 242 8.02 2.94 -9.98
N ILE A 243 8.23 2.73 -11.25
CA ILE A 243 8.10 3.72 -12.32
C ILE A 243 7.19 3.13 -13.40
N GLY A 244 6.22 3.92 -13.82
CA GLY A 244 5.30 3.58 -14.89
C GLY A 244 5.08 4.72 -15.87
N THR A 245 4.13 4.53 -16.76
CA THR A 245 3.69 5.58 -17.69
C THR A 245 2.17 5.69 -17.71
N ILE A 246 1.68 6.89 -17.85
CA ILE A 246 0.26 7.21 -18.00
C ILE A 246 0.06 8.18 -19.16
N SER A 247 -0.95 7.94 -19.98
CA SER A 247 -1.32 8.91 -21.03
C SER A 247 -1.88 10.19 -20.40
N SER A 248 -1.54 11.34 -20.95
CA SER A 248 -2.02 12.63 -20.47
C SER A 248 -3.56 12.71 -20.40
N GLU A 249 -4.25 12.03 -21.30
CA GLU A 249 -5.71 11.97 -21.34
C GLU A 249 -6.33 11.09 -20.25
N GLN A 250 -5.53 10.24 -19.57
CA GLN A 250 -5.98 9.28 -18.58
C GLN A 250 -5.62 9.66 -17.13
N THR A 251 -4.99 10.80 -16.93
CA THR A 251 -4.49 11.23 -15.60
C THR A 251 -5.57 11.60 -14.61
N LYS A 252 -6.78 11.91 -15.06
CA LYS A 252 -7.88 12.38 -14.21
C LYS A 252 -9.00 11.37 -14.18
N LYS A 253 -9.42 11.00 -12.98
CA LYS A 253 -10.66 10.24 -12.74
C LYS A 253 -11.86 11.09 -13.17
N ILE A 254 -12.87 10.43 -13.71
CA ILE A 254 -14.13 11.07 -14.14
C ILE A 254 -15.19 10.76 -13.10
N GLN A 255 -15.87 11.77 -12.62
CA GLN A 255 -17.05 11.58 -11.76
C GLN A 255 -18.13 10.80 -12.53
N PHE A 256 -18.82 9.93 -11.82
CA PHE A 256 -19.82 9.06 -12.41
C PHE A 256 -21.15 9.17 -11.66
N ASP A 257 -22.25 8.92 -12.41
CA ASP A 257 -23.60 9.01 -11.91
C ASP A 257 -24.10 7.68 -11.31
N ALA A 258 -25.23 7.76 -10.64
CA ALA A 258 -25.97 6.58 -10.16
C ALA A 258 -26.31 5.63 -11.32
N GLY A 259 -26.10 4.34 -11.14
CA GLY A 259 -26.28 3.31 -12.17
C GLY A 259 -24.99 2.91 -12.90
N THR A 260 -23.88 3.61 -12.65
CA THR A 260 -22.55 3.18 -13.10
C THR A 260 -22.18 1.85 -12.50
N LEU A 261 -21.60 0.96 -13.29
CA LEU A 261 -21.20 -0.38 -12.84
C LEU A 261 -19.95 -0.32 -11.97
N LEU A 262 -20.00 -0.96 -10.81
CA LEU A 262 -18.84 -1.28 -9.99
C LEU A 262 -18.32 -2.66 -10.39
N ILE A 263 -17.06 -2.71 -10.85
CA ILE A 263 -16.44 -3.94 -11.33
C ILE A 263 -15.20 -4.22 -10.48
N GLN A 264 -15.17 -5.39 -9.86
CA GLN A 264 -13.97 -5.89 -9.16
C GLN A 264 -13.13 -6.73 -10.11
N LEU A 265 -11.84 -6.39 -10.20
CA LEU A 265 -10.82 -7.16 -10.92
C LEU A 265 -9.88 -7.79 -9.91
N GLY A 266 -9.62 -9.09 -10.04
CA GLY A 266 -8.69 -9.80 -9.16
C GLY A 266 -9.13 -11.23 -8.89
N GLY A 267 -8.62 -11.80 -7.81
CA GLY A 267 -8.97 -13.14 -7.34
C GLY A 267 -10.18 -13.13 -6.40
N PRO A 268 -10.73 -14.33 -6.09
CA PRO A 268 -11.80 -14.47 -5.11
C PRO A 268 -11.29 -14.23 -3.68
N GLY A 269 -12.21 -13.84 -2.78
CA GLY A 269 -11.91 -13.60 -1.37
C GLY A 269 -11.60 -14.88 -0.60
N MET A 270 -10.65 -14.79 0.32
CA MET A 270 -10.27 -15.85 1.26
C MET A 270 -9.73 -15.23 2.55
N ARG A 271 -9.57 -16.01 3.64
CA ARG A 271 -9.09 -15.50 4.94
C ARG A 271 -7.58 -15.26 4.95
N ILE A 272 -7.14 -14.24 4.22
CA ILE A 272 -5.75 -13.80 4.12
C ILE A 272 -5.70 -12.28 4.34
N GLY A 273 -4.67 -11.78 5.02
CA GLY A 273 -4.49 -10.35 5.27
C GLY A 273 -5.49 -9.74 6.27
N MET A 274 -6.06 -10.55 7.15
CA MET A 274 -7.06 -10.08 8.10
C MET A 274 -6.51 -9.05 9.08
N ALA A 275 -7.19 -7.91 9.18
CA ALA A 275 -6.81 -6.79 10.04
C ALA A 275 -5.39 -6.25 9.83
N GLY A 276 -4.83 -6.37 8.63
CA GLY A 276 -3.44 -5.99 8.33
C GLY A 276 -3.13 -4.53 8.63
N ALA A 277 -4.02 -3.60 8.28
CA ALA A 277 -3.86 -2.20 8.58
C ALA A 277 -3.82 -1.92 10.10
N ALA A 278 -4.69 -2.55 10.88
CA ALA A 278 -4.70 -2.44 12.33
C ALA A 278 -3.44 -3.09 12.95
N ALA A 279 -3.08 -4.30 12.52
CA ALA A 279 -1.89 -5.01 13.01
C ALA A 279 -0.59 -4.23 12.76
N SER A 280 -0.45 -3.63 11.57
CA SER A 280 0.73 -2.85 11.21
C SER A 280 0.89 -1.55 12.02
N SER A 281 -0.19 -1.07 12.62
CA SER A 281 -0.19 0.14 13.48
C SER A 281 0.46 -0.10 14.83
N MET A 282 0.54 -1.35 15.28
CA MET A 282 1.11 -1.71 16.59
C MET A 282 2.64 -1.69 16.57
N ALA A 283 3.23 -1.51 17.77
CA ALA A 283 4.66 -1.70 17.93
C ALA A 283 5.05 -3.16 17.66
N ALA A 284 6.23 -3.36 17.06
CA ALA A 284 6.70 -4.68 16.69
C ALA A 284 6.75 -5.62 17.91
N GLY A 285 6.14 -6.80 17.79
CA GLY A 285 6.12 -7.83 18.82
C GLY A 285 5.11 -7.65 19.95
N THR A 286 4.20 -6.65 19.85
CA THR A 286 3.14 -6.44 20.86
C THR A 286 1.88 -7.26 20.58
N ASN A 287 1.65 -7.65 19.34
CA ASN A 287 0.55 -8.56 18.98
C ASN A 287 0.89 -10.03 19.32
N SER A 288 -0.12 -10.86 19.41
CA SER A 288 0.09 -12.31 19.42
C SER A 288 0.62 -12.78 18.06
N ALA A 289 1.43 -13.83 18.05
CA ALA A 289 1.96 -14.40 16.80
C ALA A 289 0.84 -14.78 15.81
N ALA A 290 -0.27 -15.33 16.30
CA ALA A 290 -1.41 -15.70 15.45
C ALA A 290 -1.97 -14.49 14.69
N LEU A 291 -2.23 -13.37 15.38
CA LEU A 291 -2.73 -12.14 14.75
C LEU A 291 -1.72 -11.55 13.73
N ASP A 292 -0.44 -11.59 14.07
CA ASP A 292 0.60 -11.11 13.16
C ASP A 292 0.68 -11.95 11.88
N PHE A 293 0.62 -13.28 11.99
CA PHE A 293 0.64 -14.15 10.81
C PHE A 293 -0.64 -14.06 9.98
N ASP A 294 -1.81 -13.92 10.59
CA ASP A 294 -3.08 -13.73 9.89
C ASP A 294 -3.12 -12.42 9.10
N SER A 295 -2.35 -11.41 9.54
CA SER A 295 -2.27 -10.09 8.89
C SER A 295 -1.39 -10.07 7.64
N VAL A 296 -0.57 -11.08 7.41
CA VAL A 296 0.33 -11.14 6.24
C VAL A 296 -0.48 -11.51 5.01
N GLN A 297 -0.51 -10.62 4.04
CA GLN A 297 -1.16 -10.85 2.75
C GLN A 297 -0.43 -11.90 1.92
N ARG A 298 -1.15 -12.50 0.97
CA ARG A 298 -0.58 -13.36 -0.05
C ARG A 298 -1.01 -12.90 -1.43
N GLY A 299 -0.09 -12.26 -2.12
CA GLY A 299 -0.32 -11.80 -3.48
C GLY A 299 -0.28 -12.96 -4.50
N ASN A 300 -1.02 -12.78 -5.58
CA ASN A 300 -0.92 -13.63 -6.76
C ASN A 300 -0.53 -12.77 -7.96
N PRO A 301 0.76 -12.79 -8.36
CA PRO A 301 1.26 -11.94 -9.44
C PRO A 301 0.59 -12.22 -10.79
N GLU A 302 0.20 -13.47 -11.06
CA GLU A 302 -0.48 -13.83 -12.30
C GLU A 302 -1.88 -13.22 -12.37
N ILE A 303 -2.67 -13.31 -11.29
CA ILE A 303 -4.00 -12.70 -11.24
C ILE A 303 -3.88 -11.18 -11.36
N GLU A 304 -2.93 -10.57 -10.66
CA GLU A 304 -2.69 -9.13 -10.73
C GLU A 304 -2.25 -8.71 -12.14
N ARG A 305 -1.41 -9.50 -12.80
CA ARG A 305 -1.06 -9.28 -14.21
C ARG A 305 -2.28 -9.35 -15.12
N ARG A 306 -3.18 -10.32 -14.92
CA ARG A 306 -4.42 -10.43 -15.70
C ARG A 306 -5.32 -9.20 -15.48
N ALA A 307 -5.46 -8.72 -14.24
CA ALA A 307 -6.17 -7.48 -13.95
C ALA A 307 -5.54 -6.28 -14.67
N GLN A 308 -4.20 -6.18 -14.64
CA GLN A 308 -3.46 -5.13 -15.35
C GLN A 308 -3.66 -5.20 -16.87
N GLU A 309 -3.76 -6.40 -17.46
CA GLU A 309 -4.04 -6.53 -18.90
C GLU A 309 -5.44 -6.03 -19.28
N VAL A 310 -6.43 -6.21 -18.41
CA VAL A 310 -7.75 -5.60 -18.61
C VAL A 310 -7.64 -4.07 -18.58
N ILE A 311 -6.92 -3.52 -17.60
CA ILE A 311 -6.68 -2.08 -17.48
C ILE A 311 -5.94 -1.56 -18.74
N ASN A 312 -4.88 -2.24 -19.17
CA ASN A 312 -4.11 -1.90 -20.35
C ASN A 312 -4.97 -1.88 -21.62
N HIS A 313 -5.88 -2.84 -21.73
CA HIS A 313 -6.78 -2.92 -22.87
C HIS A 313 -7.78 -1.76 -22.90
N CYS A 314 -8.42 -1.49 -21.76
CA CYS A 314 -9.33 -0.35 -21.61
C CYS A 314 -8.60 0.98 -21.84
N TRP A 315 -7.45 1.15 -21.25
CA TRP A 315 -6.58 2.32 -21.42
C TRP A 315 -6.20 2.52 -22.89
N GLY A 316 -5.90 1.44 -23.61
CA GLY A 316 -5.56 1.45 -25.04
C GLY A 316 -6.64 2.00 -25.96
N LEU A 317 -7.89 2.12 -25.49
CA LEU A 317 -9.00 2.72 -26.25
C LEU A 317 -8.98 4.26 -26.24
N GLY A 318 -8.05 4.88 -25.49
CA GLY A 318 -7.94 6.34 -25.43
C GLY A 318 -9.21 7.01 -24.91
N ALA A 319 -9.80 7.89 -25.70
CA ALA A 319 -11.04 8.59 -25.34
C ALA A 319 -12.24 7.64 -25.08
N ASN A 320 -12.21 6.44 -25.64
CA ASN A 320 -13.25 5.43 -25.46
C ASN A 320 -12.97 4.48 -24.27
N ASN A 321 -12.01 4.79 -23.40
CA ASN A 321 -11.75 4.01 -22.20
C ASN A 321 -13.02 3.91 -21.34
N PRO A 322 -13.57 2.71 -21.09
CA PRO A 322 -14.79 2.56 -20.28
C PRO A 322 -14.54 2.78 -18.78
N ILE A 323 -13.28 2.77 -18.32
CA ILE A 323 -12.94 3.05 -16.93
C ILE A 323 -13.12 4.55 -16.67
N LEU A 324 -14.03 4.89 -15.78
CA LEU A 324 -14.27 6.27 -15.34
C LEU A 324 -13.36 6.64 -14.16
N ALA A 325 -13.28 5.75 -13.19
CA ALA A 325 -12.41 5.83 -12.04
C ALA A 325 -11.97 4.42 -11.65
N ILE A 326 -10.82 4.30 -11.00
CA ILE A 326 -10.27 3.03 -10.53
C ILE A 326 -9.62 3.26 -9.17
N HIS A 327 -9.75 2.29 -8.28
CA HIS A 327 -9.11 2.26 -6.97
C HIS A 327 -8.56 0.85 -6.74
N ASP A 328 -7.40 0.73 -6.16
CA ASP A 328 -6.88 -0.57 -5.75
C ASP A 328 -7.59 -1.07 -4.49
N VAL A 329 -7.54 -2.37 -4.26
CA VAL A 329 -8.00 -3.00 -3.02
C VAL A 329 -6.77 -3.38 -2.23
N GLY A 330 -6.42 -2.54 -1.26
CA GLY A 330 -5.28 -2.70 -0.37
C GLY A 330 -5.71 -2.77 1.09
N ALA A 331 -5.02 -2.01 1.96
CA ALA A 331 -5.32 -1.95 3.38
C ALA A 331 -6.80 -1.64 3.67
N GLY A 332 -7.44 -2.46 4.49
CA GLY A 332 -8.88 -2.37 4.79
C GLY A 332 -9.77 -3.08 3.79
N GLY A 333 -9.22 -3.65 2.73
CA GLY A 333 -9.97 -4.43 1.74
C GLY A 333 -11.03 -3.61 1.00
N ILE A 334 -12.07 -4.28 0.56
CA ILE A 334 -13.19 -3.62 -0.13
C ILE A 334 -13.97 -2.65 0.79
N SER A 335 -13.81 -2.77 2.12
CA SER A 335 -14.41 -1.84 3.09
C SER A 335 -13.80 -0.44 3.05
N ASN A 336 -12.62 -0.30 2.47
CA ASN A 336 -11.96 0.97 2.21
C ASN A 336 -12.12 1.39 0.74
N ALA A 337 -11.75 0.51 -0.20
CA ALA A 337 -11.72 0.81 -1.61
C ALA A 337 -13.08 1.22 -2.21
N PHE A 338 -14.16 0.54 -1.84
CA PHE A 338 -15.49 0.82 -2.41
C PHE A 338 -16.07 2.16 -1.91
N PRO A 339 -16.06 2.45 -0.59
CA PRO A 339 -16.46 3.77 -0.11
C PRO A 339 -15.64 4.90 -0.69
N GLU A 340 -14.31 4.79 -0.76
CA GLU A 340 -13.46 5.83 -1.35
C GLU A 340 -13.79 6.08 -2.83
N LEU A 341 -14.04 5.03 -3.60
CA LEU A 341 -14.36 5.15 -5.01
C LEU A 341 -15.68 5.92 -5.23
N VAL A 342 -16.72 5.66 -4.43
CA VAL A 342 -18.02 6.34 -4.57
C VAL A 342 -18.02 7.73 -3.94
N ASP A 343 -17.26 7.96 -2.88
CA ASP A 343 -17.05 9.28 -2.29
C ASP A 343 -16.35 10.22 -3.27
N GLY A 344 -15.31 9.72 -3.96
CA GLY A 344 -14.60 10.48 -5.00
C GLY A 344 -15.51 10.91 -6.16
N ALA A 345 -16.60 10.20 -6.40
CA ALA A 345 -17.63 10.58 -7.37
C ALA A 345 -18.74 11.48 -6.79
N GLY A 346 -18.71 11.75 -5.47
CA GLY A 346 -19.73 12.52 -4.78
C GLY A 346 -21.07 11.79 -4.66
N THR A 347 -21.04 10.44 -4.65
CA THR A 347 -22.23 9.60 -4.59
C THR A 347 -22.20 8.67 -3.38
N GLY A 348 -23.32 8.02 -3.09
CA GLY A 348 -23.40 6.90 -2.15
C GLY A 348 -23.63 5.58 -2.88
N ALA A 349 -23.46 4.45 -2.18
CA ALA A 349 -23.70 3.14 -2.75
C ALA A 349 -24.33 2.16 -1.75
N ARG A 350 -24.94 1.11 -2.31
CA ARG A 350 -25.38 -0.07 -1.56
C ARG A 350 -24.68 -1.29 -2.14
N PHE A 351 -23.87 -1.94 -1.33
CA PHE A 351 -23.10 -3.12 -1.72
C PHE A 351 -23.78 -4.40 -1.26
N ASP A 352 -23.86 -5.38 -2.14
CA ASP A 352 -24.40 -6.71 -1.87
C ASP A 352 -23.24 -7.70 -1.74
N LEU A 353 -22.83 -7.98 -0.50
CA LEU A 353 -21.69 -8.86 -0.21
C LEU A 353 -21.90 -10.31 -0.68
N SER A 354 -23.14 -10.74 -0.91
CA SER A 354 -23.43 -12.08 -1.42
C SER A 354 -22.93 -12.30 -2.86
N LYS A 355 -22.58 -11.22 -3.56
CA LYS A 355 -22.06 -11.24 -4.92
C LYS A 355 -20.53 -11.28 -5.00
N VAL A 356 -19.84 -11.14 -3.88
CA VAL A 356 -18.39 -11.25 -3.84
C VAL A 356 -17.99 -12.71 -4.05
N PRO A 357 -17.19 -13.03 -5.07
CA PRO A 357 -16.69 -14.39 -5.27
C PRO A 357 -15.77 -14.81 -4.12
N LEU A 358 -15.97 -16.02 -3.60
CA LEU A 358 -15.22 -16.56 -2.46
C LEU A 358 -14.64 -17.92 -2.81
N GLU A 359 -13.38 -18.16 -2.38
CA GLU A 359 -12.76 -19.49 -2.44
C GLU A 359 -13.03 -20.32 -1.18
N GLU A 360 -13.33 -19.66 -0.07
CA GLU A 360 -13.62 -20.33 1.20
C GLU A 360 -15.10 -20.28 1.53
N THR A 361 -15.62 -21.37 2.06
CA THR A 361 -16.98 -21.45 2.60
C THR A 361 -17.03 -20.94 4.05
N GLY A 362 -18.17 -20.39 4.47
CA GLY A 362 -18.39 -19.99 5.85
C GLY A 362 -17.69 -18.70 6.29
N MET A 363 -17.26 -17.86 5.36
CA MET A 363 -16.77 -16.54 5.67
C MET A 363 -17.89 -15.66 6.24
N ALA A 364 -17.61 -15.01 7.37
CA ALA A 364 -18.51 -14.03 7.96
C ALA A 364 -18.51 -12.70 7.17
N PRO A 365 -19.58 -11.90 7.24
CA PRO A 365 -19.62 -10.60 6.53
C PRO A 365 -18.42 -9.70 6.78
N LYS A 366 -17.89 -9.65 8.00
CA LYS A 366 -16.67 -8.90 8.33
C LYS A 366 -15.42 -9.41 7.60
N GLU A 367 -15.34 -10.74 7.43
CA GLU A 367 -14.20 -11.38 6.74
C GLU A 367 -14.28 -11.16 5.23
N ILE A 368 -15.47 -10.98 4.68
CA ILE A 368 -15.66 -10.63 3.27
C ILE A 368 -15.41 -9.15 3.04
N TRP A 369 -15.95 -8.29 3.91
CA TRP A 369 -15.92 -6.84 3.74
C TRP A 369 -14.58 -6.22 4.04
N CYS A 370 -13.88 -6.71 5.06
CA CYS A 370 -12.62 -6.15 5.55
C CYS A 370 -11.38 -6.99 5.23
N ASN A 371 -11.49 -7.93 4.30
CA ASN A 371 -10.36 -8.75 3.85
C ASN A 371 -9.50 -7.96 2.85
N GLU A 372 -8.19 -8.01 3.04
CA GLU A 372 -7.21 -7.34 2.19
C GLU A 372 -6.72 -8.21 1.03
#